data_5679cd246cf60a94cacf2720ed4e7020
#
_entry.id   5679cd246cf60a94cacf2720ed4e7020
#
_cell.length_a   1.000
_cell.length_b   1.000
_cell.length_c   1.000
_cell.angle_alpha   90.00
_cell.angle_beta   90.00
_cell.angle_gamma   90.00
#
_symmetry.space_group_name_H-M   'P 1'
#
loop_
_entity.id
_entity.type
_entity.pdbx_description
1 polymer ?
#
loop_
_entity_poly.entity_id
_entity_poly.type
_entity_poly.pdbx_seq_one_letter_code
_entity_poly.pdbx_strand_id
1 'polypeptide(L)'
;MTVLENSICINAAAEKVWSVLASLDALDQYDPGIRKSEIISPSKDGLGAARRCELTPGGWLKERVADWKPRDSIAFELFECTLPVRRLKHTYTLTAEGGATLVRQRMEYELKFGPIGTLMDALMVRKKWDAGIKLFFAGLKHYVETGQRSPVKE
;
A
#
# COMPACT_ATOMS: atom_id res chain seq x y z
N MET A 1 11.05 -0.72 -15.83
CA MET A 1 10.17 -0.97 -14.67
C MET A 1 11.01 -1.07 -13.40
N THR A 2 10.62 -0.37 -12.38
CA THR A 2 11.31 -0.39 -11.09
C THR A 2 10.57 -1.29 -10.11
N VAL A 3 11.32 -2.05 -9.33
CA VAL A 3 10.80 -2.95 -8.30
C VAL A 3 11.36 -2.54 -6.95
N LEU A 4 10.46 -2.34 -5.98
CA LEU A 4 10.81 -2.11 -4.58
C LEU A 4 10.27 -3.27 -3.76
N GLU A 5 11.07 -3.78 -2.84
CA GLU A 5 10.68 -4.86 -1.94
C GLU A 5 10.99 -4.47 -0.50
N ASN A 6 9.99 -4.62 0.36
CA ASN A 6 10.08 -4.34 1.78
C ASN A 6 9.33 -5.39 2.56
N SER A 7 9.66 -5.54 3.83
CA SER A 7 8.97 -6.46 4.71
C SER A 7 8.96 -5.95 6.14
N ILE A 8 7.99 -6.42 6.92
CA ILE A 8 7.90 -6.15 8.34
C ILE A 8 7.30 -7.36 9.06
N CYS A 9 7.76 -7.61 10.27
CA CYS A 9 7.15 -8.60 11.14
C CYS A 9 6.16 -7.91 12.08
N ILE A 10 4.89 -8.34 12.05
CA ILE A 10 3.81 -7.80 12.87
C ILE A 10 3.44 -8.84 13.92
N ASN A 11 3.37 -8.40 15.16
CA ASN A 11 3.10 -9.27 16.30
C ASN A 11 1.59 -9.51 16.48
N ALA A 12 1.00 -10.14 15.47
CA ALA A 12 -0.41 -10.49 15.41
C ALA A 12 -0.61 -11.65 14.44
N ALA A 13 -1.72 -12.37 14.58
CA ALA A 13 -2.09 -13.46 13.67
C ALA A 13 -2.40 -12.94 12.26
N ALA A 14 -2.17 -13.77 11.24
CA ALA A 14 -2.42 -13.42 9.84
C ALA A 14 -3.85 -12.97 9.59
N GLU A 15 -4.83 -13.52 10.29
CA GLU A 15 -6.24 -13.12 10.19
C GLU A 15 -6.45 -11.66 10.57
N LYS A 16 -5.79 -11.19 11.63
CA LYS A 16 -5.89 -9.81 12.09
C LYS A 16 -5.20 -8.85 11.12
N VAL A 17 -4.01 -9.20 10.64
CA VAL A 17 -3.28 -8.42 9.64
C VAL A 17 -4.09 -8.33 8.35
N TRP A 18 -4.63 -9.45 7.90
CA TRP A 18 -5.48 -9.50 6.71
C TRP A 18 -6.70 -8.59 6.85
N SER A 19 -7.39 -8.64 7.99
CA SER A 19 -8.60 -7.84 8.20
C SER A 19 -8.34 -6.34 8.05
N VAL A 20 -7.15 -5.88 8.41
CA VAL A 20 -6.74 -4.47 8.25
C VAL A 20 -6.41 -4.16 6.79
N LEU A 21 -5.57 -4.97 6.16
CA LEU A 21 -5.19 -4.77 4.74
C LEU A 21 -6.40 -4.87 3.81
N ALA A 22 -7.33 -5.77 4.11
CA ALA A 22 -8.53 -6.00 3.30
C ALA A 22 -9.61 -4.93 3.50
N SER A 23 -9.51 -4.10 4.53
CA SER A 23 -10.40 -2.97 4.75
C SER A 23 -9.91 -1.78 3.94
N LEU A 24 -10.42 -1.64 2.73
CA LEU A 24 -9.93 -0.68 1.74
C LEU A 24 -10.04 0.79 2.18
N ASP A 25 -11.04 1.11 2.98
CA ASP A 25 -11.28 2.46 3.50
C ASP A 25 -10.55 2.77 4.83
N ALA A 26 -9.81 1.80 5.36
CA ALA A 26 -9.06 1.97 6.61
C ALA A 26 -7.62 2.50 6.40
N LEU A 27 -7.18 2.65 5.16
CA LEU A 27 -5.79 3.00 4.83
C LEU A 27 -5.35 4.33 5.47
N ASP A 28 -6.23 5.30 5.56
CA ASP A 28 -5.95 6.60 6.17
C ASP A 28 -5.76 6.54 7.70
N GLN A 29 -6.10 5.42 8.33
CA GLN A 29 -5.90 5.22 9.76
C GLN A 29 -4.45 4.86 10.10
N TYR A 30 -3.68 4.34 9.15
CA TYR A 30 -2.34 3.84 9.43
C TYR A 30 -1.26 4.27 8.43
N ASP A 31 -1.62 4.70 7.23
CA ASP A 31 -0.63 5.19 6.26
C ASP A 31 -0.52 6.72 6.35
N PRO A 32 0.62 7.26 6.80
CA PRO A 32 0.80 8.71 6.93
C PRO A 32 0.80 9.45 5.59
N GLY A 33 1.04 8.75 4.48
CA GLY A 33 0.99 9.33 3.13
C GLY A 33 -0.44 9.46 2.59
N ILE A 34 -1.44 8.95 3.30
CA ILE A 34 -2.85 8.95 2.86
C ILE A 34 -3.69 9.80 3.81
N ARG A 35 -4.27 10.85 3.27
CA ARG A 35 -5.15 11.75 4.02
C ARG A 35 -6.57 11.19 4.16
N LYS A 36 -7.08 10.55 3.12
CA LYS A 36 -8.42 9.98 3.08
C LYS A 36 -8.44 8.78 2.14
N SER A 37 -9.14 7.73 2.53
CA SER A 37 -9.37 6.54 1.71
C SER A 37 -10.86 6.24 1.70
N GLU A 38 -11.45 6.07 0.51
CA GLU A 38 -12.87 5.76 0.37
C GLU A 38 -13.11 4.71 -0.71
N ILE A 39 -14.10 3.86 -0.50
CA ILE A 39 -14.51 2.83 -1.46
C ILE A 39 -15.33 3.50 -2.56
N ILE A 40 -14.98 3.22 -3.82
CA ILE A 40 -15.64 3.80 -4.99
C ILE A 40 -16.29 2.73 -5.90
N SER A 41 -16.24 1.47 -5.50
CA SER A 41 -16.88 0.35 -6.20
C SER A 41 -18.16 -0.11 -5.51
N PRO A 42 -19.07 -0.84 -6.22
CA PRO A 42 -20.25 -1.41 -5.58
C PRO A 42 -19.94 -2.40 -4.46
N SER A 43 -18.87 -3.20 -4.61
CA SER A 43 -18.38 -4.08 -3.56
C SER A 43 -17.31 -3.39 -2.75
N LYS A 44 -17.30 -3.58 -1.44
CA LYS A 44 -16.30 -3.03 -0.52
C LYS A 44 -15.05 -3.91 -0.39
N ASP A 45 -15.10 -5.14 -0.86
CA ASP A 45 -14.01 -6.11 -0.77
C ASP A 45 -14.01 -7.07 -1.96
N GLY A 46 -13.00 -7.91 -2.03
CA GLY A 46 -12.86 -8.90 -3.08
C GLY A 46 -12.23 -8.36 -4.36
N LEU A 47 -12.08 -9.25 -5.33
CA LEU A 47 -11.49 -8.93 -6.63
C LEU A 47 -12.31 -7.82 -7.32
N GLY A 48 -11.60 -6.80 -7.81
CA GLY A 48 -12.23 -5.67 -8.51
C GLY A 48 -12.75 -4.55 -7.60
N ALA A 49 -12.80 -4.75 -6.29
CA ALA A 49 -13.14 -3.67 -5.36
C ALA A 49 -12.12 -2.53 -5.51
N ALA A 50 -12.60 -1.29 -5.50
CA ALA A 50 -11.78 -0.14 -5.79
C ALA A 50 -11.89 0.94 -4.71
N ARG A 51 -10.81 1.69 -4.54
CA ARG A 51 -10.76 2.82 -3.62
C ARG A 51 -10.10 4.03 -4.26
N ARG A 52 -10.48 5.19 -3.76
CA ARG A 52 -9.82 6.46 -4.05
C ARG A 52 -9.07 6.91 -2.81
N CYS A 53 -7.82 7.28 -2.97
CA CYS A 53 -6.97 7.77 -1.90
C CYS A 53 -6.54 9.21 -2.17
N GLU A 54 -6.78 10.10 -1.20
CA GLU A 54 -6.23 11.44 -1.18
C GLU A 54 -4.83 11.39 -0.60
N LEU A 55 -3.86 11.96 -1.29
CA LEU A 55 -2.45 11.91 -0.89
C LEU A 55 -2.03 13.13 -0.09
N THR A 56 -1.04 12.97 0.77
CA THR A 56 -0.36 14.05 1.46
C THR A 56 0.99 14.29 0.78
N PRO A 57 1.37 15.53 0.44
CA PRO A 57 0.68 16.81 0.69
C PRO A 57 -0.41 17.16 -0.31
N GLY A 58 -0.60 16.41 -1.36
CA GLY A 58 -1.62 16.65 -2.36
C GLY A 58 -1.64 15.62 -3.47
N GLY A 59 -2.68 15.68 -4.29
CA GLY A 59 -2.94 14.70 -5.33
C GLY A 59 -3.83 13.56 -4.84
N TRP A 60 -4.14 12.65 -5.74
CA TRP A 60 -4.98 11.50 -5.46
C TRP A 60 -4.64 10.34 -6.39
N LEU A 61 -5.05 9.16 -5.99
CA LEU A 61 -4.98 7.96 -6.82
C LEU A 61 -6.22 7.10 -6.64
N LYS A 62 -6.50 6.30 -7.66
CA LYS A 62 -7.52 5.26 -7.63
C LYS A 62 -6.86 3.93 -7.95
N GLU A 63 -7.16 2.94 -7.15
CA GLU A 63 -6.65 1.59 -7.34
C GLU A 63 -7.73 0.56 -7.09
N ARG A 64 -7.54 -0.61 -7.70
CA ARG A 64 -8.46 -1.75 -7.57
C ARG A 64 -7.72 -2.98 -7.10
N VAL A 65 -8.44 -3.88 -6.45
CA VAL A 65 -7.93 -5.18 -6.07
C VAL A 65 -7.75 -6.02 -7.34
N ALA A 66 -6.50 -6.39 -7.61
CA ALA A 66 -6.12 -7.20 -8.78
C ALA A 66 -5.92 -8.67 -8.43
N ASP A 67 -5.70 -9.00 -7.15
CA ASP A 67 -5.64 -10.35 -6.64
C ASP A 67 -6.14 -10.36 -5.20
N TRP A 68 -6.88 -11.41 -4.83
CA TRP A 68 -7.51 -11.50 -3.53
C TRP A 68 -7.48 -12.95 -3.04
N LYS A 69 -6.57 -13.22 -2.13
CA LYS A 69 -6.42 -14.55 -1.49
C LYS A 69 -6.44 -14.36 0.02
N PRO A 70 -7.60 -14.52 0.67
CA PRO A 70 -7.75 -14.24 2.10
C PRO A 70 -6.65 -14.87 2.95
N ARG A 71 -6.03 -14.05 3.81
CA ARG A 71 -4.95 -14.40 4.73
C ARG A 71 -3.62 -14.78 4.06
N ASP A 72 -3.55 -14.74 2.74
CA ASP A 72 -2.35 -15.11 1.99
C ASP A 72 -1.76 -13.92 1.23
N SER A 73 -2.52 -13.36 0.30
CA SER A 73 -2.03 -12.23 -0.48
C SER A 73 -3.15 -11.33 -0.99
N ILE A 74 -2.82 -10.06 -1.14
CA ILE A 74 -3.69 -9.06 -1.79
C ILE A 74 -2.83 -8.20 -2.70
N ALA A 75 -3.30 -7.94 -3.91
CA ALA A 75 -2.64 -7.05 -4.85
C ALA A 75 -3.56 -5.92 -5.26
N PHE A 76 -2.99 -4.73 -5.40
CA PHE A 76 -3.67 -3.53 -5.88
C PHE A 76 -3.01 -3.06 -7.16
N GLU A 77 -3.82 -2.61 -8.09
CA GLU A 77 -3.37 -2.04 -9.35
C GLU A 77 -3.95 -0.64 -9.52
N LEU A 78 -3.05 0.31 -9.76
CA LEU A 78 -3.40 1.70 -10.02
C LEU A 78 -4.06 1.80 -11.41
N PHE A 79 -5.15 2.56 -11.52
CA PHE A 79 -5.80 2.78 -12.81
C PHE A 79 -6.03 4.26 -13.15
N GLU A 80 -5.94 5.15 -12.17
CA GLU A 80 -6.07 6.60 -12.38
C GLU A 80 -5.38 7.36 -11.27
N CYS A 81 -4.63 8.40 -11.59
CA CYS A 81 -3.95 9.20 -10.55
C CYS A 81 -3.45 10.53 -11.10
N THR A 82 -3.07 11.41 -10.18
CA THR A 82 -2.42 12.70 -10.47
C THR A 82 -0.89 12.59 -10.50
N LEU A 83 -0.33 11.44 -10.16
CA LEU A 83 1.11 11.21 -10.15
C LEU A 83 1.65 10.94 -11.56
N PRO A 84 2.94 11.20 -11.82
CA PRO A 84 3.55 10.92 -13.11
C PRO A 84 3.88 9.43 -13.29
N VAL A 85 2.90 8.58 -13.07
CA VAL A 85 3.00 7.12 -13.09
C VAL A 85 2.22 6.56 -14.26
N ARG A 86 2.86 5.70 -15.05
CA ARG A 86 2.21 4.97 -16.13
C ARG A 86 1.56 3.68 -15.63
N ARG A 87 2.27 2.95 -14.79
CA ARG A 87 1.80 1.69 -14.18
C ARG A 87 2.30 1.60 -12.76
N LEU A 88 1.49 1.04 -11.90
CA LEU A 88 1.88 0.69 -10.55
C LEU A 88 1.02 -0.48 -10.07
N LYS A 89 1.69 -1.51 -9.56
CA LYS A 89 1.06 -2.63 -8.89
C LYS A 89 1.83 -2.92 -7.61
N HIS A 90 1.12 -3.11 -6.52
CA HIS A 90 1.75 -3.55 -5.28
C HIS A 90 1.03 -4.75 -4.71
N THR A 91 1.82 -5.73 -4.27
CA THR A 91 1.34 -7.00 -3.74
C THR A 91 1.85 -7.15 -2.32
N TYR A 92 0.94 -7.49 -1.41
CA TYR A 92 1.26 -7.83 -0.04
C TYR A 92 1.08 -9.33 0.15
N THR A 93 2.08 -9.99 0.69
CA THR A 93 2.06 -11.42 1.00
C THR A 93 2.24 -11.60 2.50
N LEU A 94 1.37 -12.42 3.10
CA LEU A 94 1.38 -12.71 4.53
C LEU A 94 1.89 -14.12 4.76
N THR A 95 2.87 -14.25 5.65
CA THR A 95 3.41 -15.55 6.05
C THR A 95 3.37 -15.65 7.57
N ALA A 96 2.63 -16.65 8.08
CA ALA A 96 2.57 -16.89 9.52
C ALA A 96 3.91 -17.39 10.04
N GLU A 97 4.39 -16.79 11.14
CA GLU A 97 5.62 -17.18 11.83
C GLU A 97 5.33 -17.28 13.34
N GLY A 98 4.88 -18.46 13.78
CA GLY A 98 4.36 -18.62 15.13
C GLY A 98 3.12 -17.76 15.33
N GLY A 99 3.08 -16.97 16.41
CA GLY A 99 2.00 -16.03 16.68
C GLY A 99 2.10 -14.70 15.93
N ALA A 100 3.16 -14.50 15.17
CA ALA A 100 3.42 -13.28 14.39
C ALA A 100 3.18 -13.52 12.89
N THR A 101 3.18 -12.44 12.12
CA THR A 101 3.00 -12.48 10.67
C THR A 101 4.08 -11.66 9.99
N LEU A 102 4.80 -12.27 9.06
CA LEU A 102 5.70 -11.55 8.16
C LEU A 102 4.88 -11.02 6.98
N VAL A 103 4.89 -9.72 6.80
CA VAL A 103 4.25 -9.06 5.67
C VAL A 103 5.33 -8.58 4.71
N ARG A 104 5.27 -9.05 3.48
CA ARG A 104 6.16 -8.62 2.40
C ARG A 104 5.36 -7.80 1.40
N GLN A 105 5.96 -6.71 0.93
CA GLN A 105 5.41 -5.94 -0.16
C GLN A 105 6.38 -5.97 -1.34
N ARG A 106 5.82 -6.20 -2.52
CA ARG A 106 6.50 -6.01 -3.79
C ARG A 106 5.74 -4.94 -4.55
N MET A 107 6.41 -3.83 -4.84
CA MET A 107 5.86 -2.73 -5.64
C MET A 107 6.58 -2.70 -6.99
N GLU A 108 5.83 -2.75 -8.06
CA GLU A 108 6.33 -2.64 -9.43
C GLU A 108 5.71 -1.40 -10.06
N TYR A 109 6.55 -0.50 -10.59
CA TYR A 109 6.04 0.72 -11.19
C TYR A 109 6.89 1.18 -12.38
N GLU A 110 6.25 1.98 -13.21
CA GLU A 110 6.86 2.65 -14.35
C GLU A 110 6.38 4.09 -14.38
N LEU A 111 7.32 5.03 -14.44
CA LEU A 111 7.01 6.45 -14.54
C LEU A 111 6.72 6.84 -15.99
N LYS A 112 5.95 7.92 -16.16
CA LYS A 112 5.78 8.58 -17.44
C LYS A 112 7.10 9.24 -17.87
N PHE A 113 7.13 9.75 -19.10
CA PHE A 113 8.25 10.53 -19.66
C PHE A 113 9.48 9.72 -20.07
N GLY A 114 9.37 8.41 -20.28
CA GLY A 114 10.41 7.58 -20.88
C GLY A 114 11.79 7.71 -20.19
N PRO A 115 12.88 8.04 -20.94
CA PRO A 115 14.22 8.14 -20.34
C PRO A 115 14.34 9.21 -19.24
N ILE A 116 13.60 10.30 -19.36
CA ILE A 116 13.56 11.37 -18.34
C ILE A 116 12.94 10.83 -17.07
N GLY A 117 11.85 10.06 -17.19
CA GLY A 117 11.21 9.39 -16.04
C GLY A 117 12.15 8.40 -15.37
N THR A 118 12.90 7.63 -16.14
CA THR A 118 13.90 6.68 -15.61
C THR A 118 14.99 7.41 -14.81
N LEU A 119 15.47 8.55 -15.32
CA LEU A 119 16.46 9.34 -14.61
C LEU A 119 15.90 9.94 -13.32
N MET A 120 14.68 10.48 -13.34
CA MET A 120 14.00 11.00 -12.16
C MET A 120 13.81 9.90 -11.10
N ASP A 121 13.46 8.70 -11.52
CA ASP A 121 13.31 7.56 -10.63
C ASP A 121 14.63 7.23 -9.92
N ALA A 122 15.70 7.11 -10.68
CA ALA A 122 17.02 6.79 -10.13
C ALA A 122 17.52 7.85 -9.12
N LEU A 123 17.21 9.12 -9.36
CA LEU A 123 17.70 10.24 -8.53
C LEU A 123 16.85 10.52 -7.29
N MET A 124 15.52 10.37 -7.39
CA MET A 124 14.61 10.85 -6.33
C MET A 124 13.46 9.91 -5.98
N VAL A 125 12.69 9.48 -6.97
CA VAL A 125 11.40 8.82 -6.75
C VAL A 125 11.56 7.52 -6.00
N ARG A 126 12.51 6.70 -6.40
CA ARG A 126 12.79 5.40 -5.79
C ARG A 126 13.06 5.53 -4.29
N LYS A 127 13.91 6.45 -3.89
CA LYS A 127 14.26 6.69 -2.48
C LYS A 127 13.07 7.20 -1.69
N LYS A 128 12.33 8.15 -2.27
CA LYS A 128 11.16 8.75 -1.62
C LYS A 128 10.06 7.71 -1.40
N TRP A 129 9.79 6.89 -2.40
CA TRP A 129 8.75 5.87 -2.31
C TRP A 129 9.15 4.72 -1.38
N ASP A 130 10.41 4.30 -1.41
CA ASP A 130 10.89 3.30 -0.47
C ASP A 130 10.76 3.78 0.99
N ALA A 131 11.10 5.03 1.25
CA ALA A 131 10.90 5.64 2.56
C ALA A 131 9.41 5.69 2.95
N GLY A 132 8.53 6.02 2.00
CA GLY A 132 7.08 6.01 2.21
C GLY A 132 6.53 4.64 2.55
N ILE A 133 7.03 3.59 1.89
CA ILE A 133 6.65 2.20 2.18
C ILE A 133 7.04 1.82 3.61
N LYS A 134 8.22 2.21 4.05
CA LYS A 134 8.68 1.95 5.41
C LYS A 134 7.81 2.64 6.46
N LEU A 135 7.36 3.86 6.18
CA LEU A 135 6.41 4.58 7.04
C LEU A 135 5.03 3.90 7.03
N PHE A 136 4.57 3.44 5.87
CA PHE A 136 3.35 2.63 5.77
C PHE A 136 3.43 1.39 6.66
N PHE A 137 4.52 0.64 6.58
CA PHE A 137 4.69 -0.56 7.38
C PHE A 137 4.76 -0.27 8.89
N ALA A 138 5.44 0.79 9.29
CA ALA A 138 5.46 1.18 10.70
C ALA A 138 4.06 1.54 11.20
N GLY A 139 3.29 2.25 10.38
CA GLY A 139 1.90 2.59 10.69
C GLY A 139 1.00 1.37 10.75
N LEU A 140 1.11 0.46 9.79
CA LEU A 140 0.36 -0.79 9.75
C LEU A 140 0.62 -1.63 11.00
N LYS A 141 1.89 -1.81 11.35
CA LYS A 141 2.29 -2.56 12.54
C LYS A 141 1.67 -1.96 13.80
N HIS A 142 1.79 -0.66 13.97
CA HIS A 142 1.21 0.04 15.13
C HIS A 142 -0.30 -0.14 15.20
N TYR A 143 -0.99 0.06 14.09
CA TYR A 143 -2.46 -0.05 14.02
C TYR A 143 -2.94 -1.48 14.30
N VAL A 144 -2.30 -2.48 13.70
CA VAL A 144 -2.64 -3.89 13.92
C VAL A 144 -2.41 -4.30 15.37
N GLU A 145 -1.26 -3.92 15.94
CA GLU A 145 -0.88 -4.37 17.29
C GLU A 145 -1.62 -3.63 18.41
N THR A 146 -2.02 -2.37 18.20
CA THR A 146 -2.63 -1.54 19.24
C THR A 146 -4.10 -1.20 18.99
N GLY A 147 -4.58 -1.31 17.76
CA GLY A 147 -5.92 -0.86 17.37
C GLY A 147 -6.05 0.66 17.29
N GLN A 148 -4.97 1.40 17.49
CA GLN A 148 -4.95 2.85 17.50
C GLN A 148 -4.38 3.42 16.21
N ARG A 149 -4.90 4.57 15.80
CA ARG A 149 -4.39 5.32 14.65
C ARG A 149 -2.89 5.56 14.82
N SER A 150 -2.16 5.43 13.71
CA SER A 150 -0.72 5.62 13.72
C SER A 150 -0.34 7.03 14.18
N PRO A 151 0.59 7.19 15.16
CA PRO A 151 1.07 8.48 15.58
C PRO A 151 2.14 9.05 14.64
N VAL A 152 2.53 8.33 13.59
CA VAL A 152 3.56 8.77 12.65
C VAL A 152 3.08 10.04 11.95
N LYS A 153 3.72 11.14 12.27
CA LYS A 153 3.56 12.42 11.57
C LYS A 153 4.64 12.54 10.51
N GLU A 154 4.34 13.24 9.46
CA GLU A 154 5.29 13.60 8.42
C GLU A 154 6.47 14.40 8.96
#